data_1fb530765055f8f35a8d3417deaf039c
#
_entry.id   1fb530765055f8f35a8d3417deaf039c
#
_cell.length_a   1.000
_cell.length_b   1.000
_cell.length_c   1.000
_cell.angle_alpha   90.00
_cell.angle_beta   90.00
_cell.angle_gamma   90.00
#
_symmetry.space_group_name_H-M   'P 1'
#
loop_
_entity.id
_entity.type
_entity.pdbx_description
1 polymer ?
#
loop_
_entity_poly.entity_id
_entity_poly.type
_entity_poly.pdbx_seq_one_letter_code
_entity_poly.pdbx_strand_id
1 'polypeptide(L)'
;MLSWYIKETHRKEIHPVIDAVAIPNLLDGKVAMVMGGQGGIGKAIVEALVNSGCKVIVVSRKANGFDAKDPLYGNKNVAFLKFDLSNLKTFDSVLDSAIDIFGKIDILVNTAGTHTVNVDFWTVSEEEYDRVLDINLKGCYFVSQAVGNYMKENHIKGHILNVSSSTGGEPSWSPYRISKRGLEGITKGMAMIMQPYDIVVNGIAPGEVATNLINWHKGDSIDTEHNYFGRMVMPQEVANLALFLVSDMGNMVVGDMIYMSGGRGVFDIR
;
A
#
# COMPACT_ATOMS: atom_id res chain seq x y z
N MET A 1 -16.33 28.14 -15.05
CA MET A 1 -17.81 27.99 -15.06
C MET A 1 -18.25 26.58 -14.71
N LEU A 2 -17.73 25.56 -15.34
CA LEU A 2 -18.13 24.14 -15.07
C LEU A 2 -17.81 23.70 -13.62
N SER A 3 -16.64 24.08 -13.09
CA SER A 3 -16.20 23.76 -11.72
C SER A 3 -17.11 24.36 -10.64
N TRP A 4 -17.57 25.61 -10.84
CA TRP A 4 -18.50 26.28 -9.93
C TRP A 4 -19.88 25.60 -9.95
N TYR A 5 -20.37 25.29 -11.15
CA TYR A 5 -21.66 24.62 -11.33
C TYR A 5 -21.70 23.25 -10.68
N ILE A 6 -20.61 22.47 -10.79
CA ILE A 6 -20.47 21.16 -10.14
C ILE A 6 -20.43 21.29 -8.62
N LYS A 7 -19.70 22.29 -8.08
CA LYS A 7 -19.61 22.52 -6.62
C LYS A 7 -20.97 22.91 -5.99
N GLU A 8 -21.79 23.64 -6.71
CA GLU A 8 -23.06 24.17 -6.17
C GLU A 8 -24.24 23.20 -6.30
N THR A 9 -24.28 22.41 -7.38
CA THR A 9 -25.41 21.49 -7.65
C THR A 9 -25.23 20.11 -7.02
N HIS A 10 -24.01 19.75 -6.53
CA HIS A 10 -23.69 18.39 -6.05
C HIS A 10 -23.11 18.38 -4.63
N ARG A 11 -23.56 19.30 -3.75
CA ARG A 11 -23.34 19.10 -2.30
C ARG A 11 -24.09 17.85 -1.86
N LYS A 12 -23.47 16.70 -2.08
CA LYS A 12 -23.94 15.42 -1.55
C LYS A 12 -23.52 15.29 -0.10
N GLU A 13 -24.39 14.73 0.69
CA GLU A 13 -24.02 14.24 2.00
C GLU A 13 -22.84 13.27 1.86
N ILE A 14 -21.77 13.53 2.60
CA ILE A 14 -20.53 12.76 2.49
C ILE A 14 -20.68 11.50 3.34
N HIS A 15 -20.79 10.35 2.70
CA HIS A 15 -20.84 9.06 3.36
C HIS A 15 -19.51 8.32 3.18
N PRO A 16 -18.66 8.23 4.21
CA PRO A 16 -17.44 7.44 4.13
C PRO A 16 -17.77 5.94 4.12
N VAL A 17 -17.05 5.15 3.32
CA VAL A 17 -17.06 3.70 3.42
C VAL A 17 -16.11 3.30 4.54
N ILE A 18 -16.65 2.92 5.68
CA ILE A 18 -15.88 2.57 6.90
C ILE A 18 -15.78 1.07 7.13
N ASP A 19 -16.55 0.28 6.40
CA ASP A 19 -16.54 -1.18 6.54
C ASP A 19 -15.58 -1.82 5.54
N ALA A 20 -14.66 -2.63 6.06
CA ALA A 20 -13.86 -3.50 5.23
C ALA A 20 -14.71 -4.69 4.75
N VAL A 21 -14.64 -4.99 3.46
CA VAL A 21 -15.24 -6.20 2.93
C VAL A 21 -14.44 -7.40 3.46
N ALA A 22 -15.10 -8.30 4.15
CA ALA A 22 -14.55 -9.60 4.47
C ALA A 22 -15.25 -10.65 3.60
N ILE A 23 -14.49 -11.38 2.80
CA ILE A 23 -14.99 -12.55 2.07
C ILE A 23 -14.42 -13.78 2.79
N PRO A 24 -15.22 -14.45 3.65
CA PRO A 24 -14.73 -15.57 4.44
C PRO A 24 -14.08 -16.62 3.54
N ASN A 25 -12.92 -17.12 4.00
CA ASN A 25 -12.17 -18.20 3.35
C ASN A 25 -11.58 -17.86 1.95
N LEU A 26 -11.66 -16.60 1.49
CA LEU A 26 -11.13 -16.20 0.18
C LEU A 26 -9.61 -16.46 0.07
N LEU A 27 -8.90 -16.29 1.18
CA LEU A 27 -7.44 -16.44 1.25
C LEU A 27 -7.00 -17.56 2.20
N ASP A 28 -7.86 -18.57 2.42
CA ASP A 28 -7.53 -19.72 3.24
C ASP A 28 -6.25 -20.41 2.75
N GLY A 29 -5.35 -20.70 3.69
CA GLY A 29 -4.07 -21.32 3.38
C GLY A 29 -3.03 -20.38 2.75
N LYS A 30 -3.36 -19.11 2.45
CA LYS A 30 -2.41 -18.11 1.98
C LYS A 30 -1.67 -17.44 3.15
N VAL A 31 -0.45 -17.01 2.88
CA VAL A 31 0.40 -16.25 3.81
C VAL A 31 0.80 -14.94 3.14
N ALA A 32 0.53 -13.82 3.79
CA ALA A 32 0.89 -12.50 3.33
C ALA A 32 1.99 -11.87 4.18
N MET A 33 2.95 -11.20 3.53
CA MET A 33 3.92 -10.31 4.14
C MET A 33 3.54 -8.86 3.84
N VAL A 34 3.27 -8.05 4.87
CA VAL A 34 2.82 -6.67 4.71
C VAL A 34 3.88 -5.72 5.25
N MET A 35 4.62 -5.07 4.35
CA MET A 35 5.60 -4.04 4.67
C MET A 35 4.87 -2.76 5.06
N GLY A 36 5.12 -2.26 6.29
CA GLY A 36 4.39 -1.11 6.83
C GLY A 36 3.00 -1.43 7.38
N GLY A 37 2.71 -2.69 7.70
CA GLY A 37 1.40 -3.16 8.16
C GLY A 37 0.90 -2.58 9.49
N GLN A 38 1.69 -1.77 10.21
CA GLN A 38 1.24 -0.99 11.38
C GLN A 38 0.80 0.44 11.03
N GLY A 39 1.01 0.90 9.78
CA GLY A 39 0.51 2.20 9.29
C GLY A 39 -0.97 2.17 8.96
N GLY A 40 -1.60 3.33 8.76
CA GLY A 40 -3.06 3.42 8.55
C GLY A 40 -3.59 2.53 7.42
N ILE A 41 -3.04 2.65 6.20
CA ILE A 41 -3.42 1.81 5.05
C ILE A 41 -3.00 0.35 5.29
N GLY A 42 -1.74 0.15 5.72
CA GLY A 42 -1.22 -1.19 5.95
C GLY A 42 -2.02 -1.98 6.97
N LYS A 43 -2.43 -1.34 8.06
CA LYS A 43 -3.26 -1.97 9.09
C LYS A 43 -4.64 -2.38 8.56
N ALA A 44 -5.30 -1.51 7.80
CA ALA A 44 -6.59 -1.85 7.20
C ALA A 44 -6.48 -3.04 6.22
N ILE A 45 -5.37 -3.12 5.46
CA ILE A 45 -5.08 -4.27 4.60
C ILE A 45 -4.84 -5.53 5.44
N VAL A 46 -4.06 -5.46 6.53
CA VAL A 46 -3.84 -6.60 7.44
C VAL A 46 -5.17 -7.11 7.98
N GLU A 47 -6.07 -6.23 8.43
CA GLU A 47 -7.41 -6.58 8.92
C GLU A 47 -8.23 -7.30 7.84
N ALA A 48 -8.27 -6.78 6.61
CA ALA A 48 -9.01 -7.38 5.51
C ALA A 48 -8.47 -8.77 5.13
N LEU A 49 -7.15 -8.92 5.07
CA LEU A 49 -6.49 -10.20 4.76
C LEU A 49 -6.79 -11.26 5.84
N VAL A 50 -6.64 -10.91 7.12
CA VAL A 50 -6.90 -11.82 8.26
C VAL A 50 -8.37 -12.23 8.31
N ASN A 51 -9.29 -11.28 8.12
CA ASN A 51 -10.73 -11.55 8.09
C ASN A 51 -11.16 -12.40 6.89
N SER A 52 -10.30 -12.52 5.88
CA SER A 52 -10.51 -13.38 4.69
C SER A 52 -9.75 -14.71 4.77
N GLY A 53 -9.23 -15.09 5.95
CA GLY A 53 -8.58 -16.39 6.20
C GLY A 53 -7.06 -16.42 6.01
N CYS A 54 -6.44 -15.30 5.64
CA CYS A 54 -5.00 -15.21 5.43
C CYS A 54 -4.21 -15.21 6.76
N LYS A 55 -3.05 -15.85 6.80
CA LYS A 55 -2.05 -15.60 7.82
C LYS A 55 -1.18 -14.41 7.39
N VAL A 56 -0.89 -13.49 8.30
CA VAL A 56 -0.20 -12.24 7.95
C VAL A 56 1.03 -11.99 8.81
N ILE A 57 2.14 -11.70 8.14
CA ILE A 57 3.36 -11.24 8.77
C ILE A 57 3.44 -9.72 8.56
N VAL A 58 3.31 -9.00 9.64
CA VAL A 58 3.42 -7.54 9.68
C VAL A 58 4.87 -7.15 9.86
N VAL A 59 5.43 -6.46 8.87
CA VAL A 59 6.83 -6.00 8.93
C VAL A 59 6.85 -4.49 9.09
N SER A 60 7.54 -4.03 10.14
CA SER A 60 7.65 -2.61 10.44
C SER A 60 8.88 -2.30 11.29
N ARG A 61 9.23 -1.00 11.38
CA ARG A 61 10.39 -0.56 12.18
C ARG A 61 10.26 -0.83 13.67
N LYS A 62 9.07 -0.87 14.21
CA LYS A 62 8.82 -1.03 15.66
C LYS A 62 8.46 -2.46 16.08
N ALA A 63 7.77 -3.24 15.26
CA ALA A 63 7.36 -4.65 15.47
C ALA A 63 6.82 -4.97 16.90
N ASN A 64 6.23 -3.99 17.59
CA ASN A 64 5.78 -4.13 18.99
C ASN A 64 4.33 -4.66 19.11
N GLY A 65 3.80 -5.24 18.03
CA GLY A 65 2.42 -5.73 18.00
C GLY A 65 1.38 -4.63 17.82
N PHE A 66 0.12 -5.03 17.84
CA PHE A 66 -1.02 -4.12 17.91
C PHE A 66 -1.35 -3.83 19.38
N ASP A 67 -2.00 -2.69 19.62
CA ASP A 67 -2.46 -2.30 20.94
C ASP A 67 -3.50 -3.31 21.49
N ALA A 68 -3.59 -3.46 22.81
CA ALA A 68 -4.52 -4.38 23.46
C ALA A 68 -6.01 -4.12 23.15
N LYS A 69 -6.34 -2.92 22.68
CA LYS A 69 -7.71 -2.57 22.24
C LYS A 69 -7.95 -2.86 20.75
N ASP A 70 -6.92 -3.31 20.04
CA ASP A 70 -7.01 -3.59 18.60
C ASP A 70 -7.70 -4.94 18.38
N PRO A 71 -8.62 -5.06 17.39
CA PRO A 71 -9.29 -6.32 17.06
C PRO A 71 -8.33 -7.46 16.71
N LEU A 72 -7.12 -7.15 16.23
CA LEU A 72 -6.10 -8.13 15.88
C LEU A 72 -5.14 -8.46 17.04
N TYR A 73 -5.32 -7.86 18.21
CA TYR A 73 -4.46 -8.14 19.35
C TYR A 73 -4.49 -9.63 19.74
N GLY A 74 -3.31 -10.24 19.82
CA GLY A 74 -3.20 -11.67 20.16
C GLY A 74 -3.75 -12.64 19.10
N ASN A 75 -4.09 -12.18 17.90
CA ASN A 75 -4.57 -13.05 16.83
C ASN A 75 -3.44 -13.98 16.36
N LYS A 76 -3.65 -15.31 16.47
CA LYS A 76 -2.67 -16.34 16.11
C LYS A 76 -2.27 -16.36 14.61
N ASN A 77 -3.09 -15.73 13.77
CA ASN A 77 -2.82 -15.61 12.34
C ASN A 77 -1.99 -14.35 12.02
N VAL A 78 -1.57 -13.56 13.02
CA VAL A 78 -0.75 -12.37 12.84
C VAL A 78 0.56 -12.52 13.58
N ALA A 79 1.66 -12.34 12.87
CA ALA A 79 3.01 -12.27 13.41
C ALA A 79 3.67 -10.94 13.09
N PHE A 80 4.71 -10.57 13.84
CA PHE A 80 5.40 -9.29 13.68
C PHE A 80 6.90 -9.51 13.51
N LEU A 81 7.48 -8.83 12.52
CA LEU A 81 8.92 -8.77 12.31
C LEU A 81 9.40 -7.33 12.24
N LYS A 82 10.56 -7.11 12.84
CA LYS A 82 11.22 -5.79 12.79
C LYS A 82 12.11 -5.69 11.57
N PHE A 83 11.89 -4.64 10.76
CA PHE A 83 12.75 -4.31 9.64
C PHE A 83 12.68 -2.84 9.29
N ASP A 84 13.82 -2.26 8.90
CA ASP A 84 13.93 -0.90 8.40
C ASP A 84 14.35 -0.90 6.93
N LEU A 85 13.48 -0.41 6.07
CA LEU A 85 13.69 -0.33 4.62
C LEU A 85 14.90 0.54 4.21
N SER A 86 15.39 1.40 5.11
CA SER A 86 16.63 2.15 4.87
C SER A 86 17.89 1.28 4.95
N ASN A 87 17.79 0.06 5.50
CA ASN A 87 18.90 -0.88 5.63
C ASN A 87 18.57 -2.26 5.03
N LEU A 88 18.68 -2.36 3.72
CA LEU A 88 18.33 -3.57 2.95
C LEU A 88 19.27 -4.76 3.20
N LYS A 89 20.47 -4.56 3.77
CA LYS A 89 21.48 -5.62 3.95
C LYS A 89 20.99 -6.80 4.79
N THR A 90 20.01 -6.60 5.64
CA THR A 90 19.46 -7.63 6.53
C THR A 90 18.13 -8.21 6.03
N PHE A 91 17.68 -7.83 4.82
CA PHE A 91 16.35 -8.25 4.35
C PHE A 91 16.26 -9.77 4.12
N ASP A 92 17.29 -10.40 3.59
CA ASP A 92 17.28 -11.85 3.35
C ASP A 92 17.01 -12.63 4.64
N SER A 93 17.65 -12.25 5.75
CA SER A 93 17.39 -12.87 7.06
C SER A 93 15.97 -12.58 7.60
N VAL A 94 15.38 -11.45 7.23
CA VAL A 94 13.98 -11.13 7.58
C VAL A 94 13.02 -11.97 6.74
N LEU A 95 13.31 -12.18 5.47
CA LEU A 95 12.52 -13.05 4.59
C LEU A 95 12.57 -14.52 5.08
N ASP A 96 13.75 -15.02 5.41
CA ASP A 96 13.90 -16.37 6.00
C ASP A 96 13.08 -16.51 7.28
N SER A 97 13.19 -15.54 8.19
CA SER A 97 12.41 -15.53 9.43
C SER A 97 10.90 -15.45 9.16
N ALA A 98 10.47 -14.74 8.12
CA ALA A 98 9.06 -14.66 7.72
C ALA A 98 8.55 -16.02 7.22
N ILE A 99 9.35 -16.70 6.41
CA ILE A 99 9.04 -18.03 5.90
C ILE A 99 8.94 -19.04 7.05
N ASP A 100 9.87 -19.01 8.01
CA ASP A 100 9.89 -19.92 9.17
C ASP A 100 8.62 -19.81 10.03
N ILE A 101 8.01 -18.63 10.12
CA ILE A 101 6.81 -18.40 10.95
C ILE A 101 5.59 -19.19 10.42
N PHE A 102 5.32 -19.13 9.12
CA PHE A 102 4.10 -19.72 8.53
C PHE A 102 4.39 -20.66 7.35
N GLY A 103 5.65 -20.94 7.07
CA GLY A 103 6.09 -21.95 6.09
C GLY A 103 6.22 -21.46 4.65
N LYS A 104 5.66 -20.30 4.31
CA LYS A 104 5.70 -19.72 2.95
C LYS A 104 5.29 -18.25 2.92
N ILE A 105 5.47 -17.61 1.76
CA ILE A 105 4.91 -16.29 1.44
C ILE A 105 4.23 -16.38 0.08
N ASP A 106 2.90 -16.22 0.05
CA ASP A 106 2.09 -16.19 -1.18
C ASP A 106 1.81 -14.76 -1.66
N ILE A 107 1.80 -13.78 -0.74
CA ILE A 107 1.40 -12.41 -1.02
C ILE A 107 2.41 -11.45 -0.39
N LEU A 108 2.88 -10.48 -1.17
CA LEU A 108 3.64 -9.32 -0.67
C LEU A 108 2.81 -8.05 -0.86
N VAL A 109 2.68 -7.24 0.21
CA VAL A 109 2.06 -5.93 0.12
C VAL A 109 3.03 -4.86 0.61
N ASN A 110 3.42 -3.96 -0.28
CA ASN A 110 4.33 -2.83 0.00
C ASN A 110 3.51 -1.57 0.30
N THR A 111 3.26 -1.30 1.58
CA THR A 111 2.56 -0.08 2.04
C THR A 111 3.48 0.90 2.77
N ALA A 112 4.70 0.48 3.10
CA ALA A 112 5.64 1.34 3.79
C ALA A 112 6.03 2.54 2.92
N GLY A 113 6.04 3.70 3.54
CA GLY A 113 6.43 4.94 2.87
C GLY A 113 6.58 6.10 3.83
N THR A 114 7.26 7.14 3.36
CA THR A 114 7.49 8.39 4.09
C THR A 114 7.30 9.58 3.16
N HIS A 115 6.83 10.70 3.71
CA HIS A 115 6.70 11.96 2.99
C HIS A 115 8.00 12.78 3.02
N THR A 116 8.14 13.68 2.06
CA THR A 116 9.09 14.80 2.12
C THR A 116 8.59 15.78 3.19
N VAL A 117 9.47 16.24 4.08
CA VAL A 117 9.09 17.02 5.26
C VAL A 117 9.73 18.41 5.22
N ASN A 118 8.88 19.45 5.34
CA ASN A 118 9.29 20.87 5.56
C ASN A 118 10.30 21.42 4.53
N VAL A 119 10.20 21.03 3.27
CA VAL A 119 11.06 21.49 2.18
C VAL A 119 10.26 21.77 0.92
N ASP A 120 10.79 22.61 0.07
CA ASP A 120 10.36 22.85 -1.29
C ASP A 120 11.46 22.43 -2.29
N PHE A 121 11.25 22.71 -3.57
CA PHE A 121 12.22 22.35 -4.61
C PHE A 121 13.60 23.02 -4.39
N TRP A 122 13.60 24.23 -3.83
CA TRP A 122 14.82 25.05 -3.65
C TRP A 122 15.61 24.69 -2.39
N THR A 123 14.98 23.97 -1.44
CA THR A 123 15.54 23.71 -0.11
C THR A 123 15.70 22.22 0.20
N VAL A 124 15.25 21.31 -0.70
CA VAL A 124 15.45 19.87 -0.48
C VAL A 124 16.93 19.51 -0.49
N SER A 125 17.39 18.86 0.56
CA SER A 125 18.76 18.36 0.65
C SER A 125 18.91 16.97 0.02
N GLU A 126 20.16 16.58 -0.25
CA GLU A 126 20.50 15.24 -0.75
C GLU A 126 20.07 14.17 0.26
N GLU A 127 20.27 14.41 1.56
CA GLU A 127 19.90 13.47 2.62
C GLU A 127 18.37 13.25 2.68
N GLU A 128 17.57 14.32 2.49
CA GLU A 128 16.10 14.20 2.47
C GLU A 128 15.63 13.51 1.20
N TYR A 129 16.29 13.80 0.07
CA TYR A 129 16.05 13.11 -1.20
C TYR A 129 16.30 11.61 -1.05
N ASP A 130 17.49 11.23 -0.60
CA ASP A 130 17.90 9.83 -0.42
C ASP A 130 17.00 9.11 0.59
N ARG A 131 16.70 9.74 1.73
CA ARG A 131 15.81 9.17 2.76
C ARG A 131 14.47 8.76 2.18
N VAL A 132 13.88 9.59 1.32
CA VAL A 132 12.56 9.32 0.74
C VAL A 132 12.65 8.25 -0.36
N LEU A 133 13.64 8.37 -1.26
CA LEU A 133 13.81 7.41 -2.35
C LEU A 133 14.21 6.02 -1.82
N ASP A 134 15.09 5.96 -0.84
CA ASP A 134 15.55 4.70 -0.23
C ASP A 134 14.37 3.92 0.38
N ILE A 135 13.48 4.60 1.08
CA ILE A 135 12.32 3.93 1.70
C ILE A 135 11.25 3.61 0.67
N ASN A 136 10.81 4.61 -0.13
CA ASN A 136 9.61 4.49 -0.94
C ASN A 136 9.81 3.71 -2.24
N LEU A 137 11.00 3.82 -2.85
CA LEU A 137 11.27 3.25 -4.17
C LEU A 137 12.28 2.12 -4.10
N LYS A 138 13.50 2.38 -3.62
CA LYS A 138 14.58 1.41 -3.55
C LYS A 138 14.21 0.22 -2.63
N GLY A 139 13.67 0.52 -1.43
CA GLY A 139 13.22 -0.51 -0.51
C GLY A 139 12.14 -1.39 -1.12
N CYS A 140 11.12 -0.79 -1.74
CA CYS A 140 10.07 -1.53 -2.42
C CYS A 140 10.62 -2.40 -3.57
N TYR A 141 11.57 -1.87 -4.36
CA TYR A 141 12.20 -2.61 -5.45
C TYR A 141 12.89 -3.88 -4.97
N PHE A 142 13.82 -3.75 -4.01
CA PHE A 142 14.63 -4.89 -3.57
C PHE A 142 13.85 -5.90 -2.73
N VAL A 143 12.88 -5.45 -1.92
CA VAL A 143 11.97 -6.35 -1.21
C VAL A 143 11.14 -7.16 -2.21
N SER A 144 10.57 -6.50 -3.24
CA SER A 144 9.80 -7.19 -4.28
C SER A 144 10.66 -8.15 -5.10
N GLN A 145 11.93 -7.80 -5.36
CA GLN A 145 12.88 -8.68 -6.06
C GLN A 145 13.17 -9.94 -5.24
N ALA A 146 13.49 -9.81 -3.96
CA ALA A 146 13.81 -10.94 -3.10
C ALA A 146 12.60 -11.88 -2.92
N VAL A 147 11.42 -11.33 -2.63
CA VAL A 147 10.19 -12.13 -2.49
C VAL A 147 9.78 -12.74 -3.84
N GLY A 148 9.92 -12.01 -4.95
CA GLY A 148 9.65 -12.54 -6.30
C GLY A 148 10.58 -13.67 -6.69
N ASN A 149 11.86 -13.59 -6.37
CA ASN A 149 12.83 -14.69 -6.56
C ASN A 149 12.42 -15.91 -5.73
N TYR A 150 12.09 -15.70 -4.45
CA TYR A 150 11.61 -16.78 -3.57
C TYR A 150 10.36 -17.47 -4.15
N MET A 151 9.35 -16.70 -4.59
CA MET A 151 8.14 -17.25 -5.20
C MET A 151 8.45 -18.06 -6.47
N LYS A 152 9.32 -17.51 -7.34
CA LYS A 152 9.76 -18.17 -8.58
C LYS A 152 10.47 -19.50 -8.30
N GLU A 153 11.44 -19.50 -7.39
CA GLU A 153 12.25 -20.68 -7.05
C GLU A 153 11.41 -21.79 -6.39
N ASN A 154 10.39 -21.41 -5.64
CA ASN A 154 9.49 -22.34 -4.96
C ASN A 154 8.18 -22.62 -5.73
N HIS A 155 8.07 -22.17 -7.00
CA HIS A 155 6.89 -22.36 -7.85
C HIS A 155 5.58 -21.86 -7.21
N ILE A 156 5.65 -20.76 -6.43
CA ILE A 156 4.49 -20.17 -5.76
C ILE A 156 3.80 -19.20 -6.73
N LYS A 157 2.55 -19.49 -7.06
CA LYS A 157 1.66 -18.57 -7.78
C LYS A 157 1.23 -17.47 -6.80
N GLY A 158 1.90 -16.32 -6.87
CA GLY A 158 1.83 -15.31 -5.84
C GLY A 158 1.33 -13.96 -6.35
N HIS A 159 1.13 -13.04 -5.41
CA HIS A 159 0.74 -11.66 -5.70
C HIS A 159 1.69 -10.67 -5.03
N ILE A 160 2.06 -9.62 -5.75
CA ILE A 160 2.79 -8.47 -5.21
C ILE A 160 1.94 -7.21 -5.44
N LEU A 161 1.63 -6.49 -4.38
CA LEU A 161 0.86 -5.27 -4.41
C LEU A 161 1.68 -4.08 -3.92
N ASN A 162 1.82 -3.06 -4.75
CA ASN A 162 2.52 -1.82 -4.43
C ASN A 162 1.53 -0.68 -4.14
N VAL A 163 1.66 -0.02 -2.99
CA VAL A 163 0.83 1.16 -2.68
C VAL A 163 1.59 2.43 -3.03
N SER A 164 1.18 3.04 -4.15
CA SER A 164 1.71 4.31 -4.65
C SER A 164 0.97 5.52 -4.05
N SER A 165 0.67 6.51 -4.86
CA SER A 165 -0.13 7.69 -4.55
C SER A 165 -0.63 8.31 -5.85
N SER A 166 -1.80 8.93 -5.83
CA SER A 166 -2.31 9.71 -6.97
C SER A 166 -1.35 10.83 -7.41
N THR A 167 -0.51 11.30 -6.49
CA THR A 167 0.53 12.30 -6.80
C THR A 167 1.63 11.78 -7.72
N GLY A 168 1.74 10.46 -7.91
CA GLY A 168 2.60 9.86 -8.94
C GLY A 168 2.16 10.24 -10.36
N GLY A 169 0.87 10.49 -10.60
CA GLY A 169 0.31 10.99 -11.86
C GLY A 169 0.49 12.49 -12.09
N GLU A 170 0.83 13.26 -11.05
CA GLU A 170 0.97 14.71 -11.11
C GLU A 170 2.40 15.15 -11.50
N PRO A 171 2.61 16.43 -11.93
CA PRO A 171 3.94 17.01 -12.07
C PRO A 171 4.74 16.85 -10.77
N SER A 172 5.98 16.35 -10.89
CA SER A 172 6.73 15.83 -9.74
C SER A 172 8.01 16.62 -9.49
N TRP A 173 8.02 17.49 -8.49
CA TRP A 173 9.24 18.16 -8.04
C TRP A 173 9.81 17.54 -6.74
N SER A 174 8.97 16.99 -5.87
CA SER A 174 9.42 16.47 -4.57
C SER A 174 9.92 15.01 -4.68
N PRO A 175 10.91 14.62 -3.85
CA PRO A 175 11.36 13.23 -3.75
C PRO A 175 10.21 12.24 -3.54
N TYR A 176 9.20 12.62 -2.74
CA TYR A 176 8.00 11.80 -2.55
C TYR A 176 7.27 11.51 -3.86
N ARG A 177 6.91 12.56 -4.63
CA ARG A 177 6.19 12.38 -5.90
C ARG A 177 7.03 11.62 -6.92
N ILE A 178 8.34 11.91 -6.98
CA ILE A 178 9.29 11.18 -7.84
C ILE A 178 9.31 9.70 -7.47
N SER A 179 9.39 9.37 -6.18
CA SER A 179 9.37 7.98 -5.71
C SER A 179 8.07 7.25 -6.09
N LYS A 180 6.92 7.93 -5.98
CA LYS A 180 5.62 7.35 -6.34
C LYS A 180 5.46 7.17 -7.86
N ARG A 181 5.98 8.11 -8.66
CA ARG A 181 6.04 7.96 -10.13
C ARG A 181 6.96 6.80 -10.53
N GLY A 182 8.12 6.67 -9.88
CA GLY A 182 9.03 5.55 -10.10
C GLY A 182 8.37 4.20 -9.75
N LEU A 183 7.58 4.17 -8.66
CA LEU A 183 6.88 2.96 -8.21
C LEU A 183 5.85 2.47 -9.26
N GLU A 184 5.19 3.37 -9.98
CA GLU A 184 4.30 2.99 -11.08
C GLU A 184 5.06 2.31 -12.22
N GLY A 185 6.23 2.86 -12.58
CA GLY A 185 7.09 2.29 -13.63
C GLY A 185 7.61 0.90 -13.26
N ILE A 186 8.12 0.73 -12.03
CA ILE A 186 8.64 -0.58 -11.60
C ILE A 186 7.53 -1.62 -11.43
N THR A 187 6.31 -1.23 -11.05
CA THR A 187 5.16 -2.15 -10.96
C THR A 187 4.88 -2.80 -12.31
N LYS A 188 4.82 -2.02 -13.38
CA LYS A 188 4.66 -2.54 -14.76
C LYS A 188 5.82 -3.43 -15.19
N GLY A 189 7.06 -2.99 -14.91
CA GLY A 189 8.25 -3.75 -15.26
C GLY A 189 8.34 -5.09 -14.53
N MET A 190 8.04 -5.11 -13.23
CA MET A 190 8.00 -6.34 -12.43
C MET A 190 6.89 -7.28 -12.92
N ALA A 191 5.70 -6.77 -13.22
CA ALA A 191 4.60 -7.58 -13.75
C ALA A 191 5.00 -8.30 -15.03
N MET A 192 5.63 -7.60 -15.98
CA MET A 192 6.11 -8.19 -17.24
C MET A 192 7.13 -9.31 -17.02
N ILE A 193 8.05 -9.14 -16.06
CA ILE A 193 9.13 -10.11 -15.79
C ILE A 193 8.63 -11.30 -14.98
N MET A 194 7.68 -11.10 -14.07
CA MET A 194 7.23 -12.11 -13.11
C MET A 194 6.01 -12.91 -13.60
N GLN A 195 5.21 -12.38 -14.51
CA GLN A 195 4.03 -13.05 -15.05
C GLN A 195 4.31 -14.44 -15.67
N PRO A 196 5.46 -14.71 -16.35
CA PRO A 196 5.77 -16.06 -16.82
C PRO A 196 5.94 -17.11 -15.73
N TYR A 197 6.02 -16.69 -14.46
CA TYR A 197 6.10 -17.55 -13.27
C TYR A 197 4.80 -17.59 -12.47
N ASP A 198 3.67 -17.15 -13.06
CA ASP A 198 2.37 -17.03 -12.39
C ASP A 198 2.39 -16.08 -11.17
N ILE A 199 3.29 -15.09 -11.16
CA ILE A 199 3.34 -14.04 -10.13
C ILE A 199 2.69 -12.79 -10.68
N VAL A 200 1.59 -12.36 -10.07
CA VAL A 200 0.82 -11.19 -10.46
C VAL A 200 1.30 -9.96 -9.68
N VAL A 201 1.64 -8.88 -10.37
CA VAL A 201 2.09 -7.63 -9.75
C VAL A 201 1.18 -6.49 -10.18
N ASN A 202 0.62 -5.77 -9.19
CA ASN A 202 -0.22 -4.60 -9.41
C ASN A 202 0.08 -3.50 -8.39
N GLY A 203 -0.55 -2.35 -8.57
CA GLY A 203 -0.47 -1.24 -7.65
C GLY A 203 -1.81 -0.55 -7.42
N ILE A 204 -1.89 0.14 -6.28
CA ILE A 204 -2.96 1.07 -5.96
C ILE A 204 -2.33 2.45 -5.77
N ALA A 205 -2.91 3.48 -6.38
CA ALA A 205 -2.54 4.88 -6.24
C ALA A 205 -3.66 5.64 -5.54
N PRO A 206 -3.70 5.64 -4.20
CA PRO A 206 -4.74 6.34 -3.47
C PRO A 206 -4.60 7.86 -3.59
N GLY A 207 -5.70 8.58 -3.45
CA GLY A 207 -5.73 10.01 -3.15
C GLY A 207 -5.30 10.30 -1.71
N GLU A 208 -5.83 11.35 -1.13
CA GLU A 208 -5.67 11.60 0.30
C GLU A 208 -6.42 10.53 1.09
N VAL A 209 -5.69 9.80 1.92
CA VAL A 209 -6.25 8.74 2.76
C VAL A 209 -6.25 9.21 4.21
N ALA A 210 -7.39 9.12 4.88
CA ALA A 210 -7.58 9.50 6.28
C ALA A 210 -6.70 8.67 7.23
N THR A 211 -5.45 9.11 7.42
CA THR A 211 -4.41 8.42 8.21
C THR A 211 -3.48 9.40 8.92
N ASN A 212 -2.77 8.92 9.93
CA ASN A 212 -1.75 9.71 10.64
C ASN A 212 -0.61 10.20 9.72
N LEU A 213 -0.42 9.61 8.54
CA LEU A 213 0.61 10.05 7.58
C LEU A 213 0.37 11.48 7.09
N ILE A 214 -0.89 11.91 7.05
CA ILE A 214 -1.33 13.27 6.71
C ILE A 214 -1.85 14.02 7.94
N ASN A 215 -1.48 13.61 9.16
CA ASN A 215 -1.92 14.18 10.44
C ASN A 215 -3.44 14.11 10.68
N TRP A 216 -4.16 13.20 10.01
CA TRP A 216 -5.56 12.94 10.29
C TRP A 216 -5.71 11.98 11.48
N HIS A 217 -6.62 12.30 12.41
CA HIS A 217 -6.94 11.48 13.57
C HIS A 217 -8.43 11.12 13.57
N LYS A 218 -8.76 10.00 14.22
CA LYS A 218 -10.15 9.55 14.31
C LYS A 218 -11.04 10.62 14.94
N GLY A 219 -12.03 11.06 14.18
CA GLY A 219 -12.96 12.13 14.56
C GLY A 219 -12.72 13.46 13.84
N ASP A 220 -11.60 13.62 13.14
CA ASP A 220 -11.37 14.77 12.27
C ASP A 220 -12.27 14.71 11.05
N SER A 221 -12.54 15.89 10.42
CA SER A 221 -13.23 15.94 9.13
C SER A 221 -12.47 15.15 8.07
N ILE A 222 -13.21 14.51 7.18
CA ILE A 222 -12.70 13.86 5.98
C ILE A 222 -12.87 14.72 4.73
N ASP A 223 -13.33 15.94 4.87
CA ASP A 223 -13.54 16.84 3.74
C ASP A 223 -12.22 17.18 3.05
N THR A 224 -12.22 17.24 1.73
CA THR A 224 -11.08 17.67 0.93
C THR A 224 -11.55 18.36 -0.35
N GLU A 225 -10.76 19.33 -0.82
CA GLU A 225 -10.96 19.98 -2.11
C GLU A 225 -10.19 19.29 -3.25
N HIS A 226 -9.42 18.25 -2.95
CA HIS A 226 -8.50 17.61 -3.89
C HIS A 226 -9.15 16.55 -4.79
N ASN A 227 -10.46 16.35 -4.69
CA ASN A 227 -11.23 15.50 -5.60
C ASN A 227 -12.70 15.95 -5.68
N TYR A 228 -13.41 15.48 -6.71
CA TYR A 228 -14.81 15.86 -6.93
C TYR A 228 -15.82 15.23 -5.96
N PHE A 229 -15.43 14.19 -5.22
CA PHE A 229 -16.28 13.62 -4.17
C PHE A 229 -16.28 14.45 -2.90
N GLY A 230 -15.36 15.42 -2.77
CA GLY A 230 -15.23 16.30 -1.62
C GLY A 230 -14.79 15.63 -0.33
N ARG A 231 -14.30 14.40 -0.39
CA ARG A 231 -13.86 13.64 0.77
C ARG A 231 -12.55 12.86 0.55
N MET A 232 -11.85 12.60 1.64
CA MET A 232 -10.71 11.70 1.65
C MET A 232 -11.16 10.25 1.38
N VAL A 233 -10.21 9.44 0.91
CA VAL A 233 -10.35 7.98 0.83
C VAL A 233 -10.20 7.40 2.24
N MET A 234 -11.00 6.42 2.58
CA MET A 234 -10.84 5.70 3.84
C MET A 234 -9.84 4.54 3.67
N PRO A 235 -9.03 4.21 4.70
CA PRO A 235 -8.11 3.05 4.64
C PRO A 235 -8.81 1.74 4.26
N GLN A 236 -10.06 1.56 4.67
CA GLN A 236 -10.88 0.38 4.37
C GLN A 236 -11.22 0.27 2.87
N GLU A 237 -11.42 1.41 2.18
CA GLU A 237 -11.63 1.39 0.73
C GLU A 237 -10.37 0.89 -0.01
N VAL A 238 -9.19 1.33 0.44
CA VAL A 238 -7.91 0.83 -0.11
C VAL A 238 -7.75 -0.67 0.19
N ALA A 239 -8.10 -1.11 1.39
CA ALA A 239 -8.02 -2.51 1.79
C ALA A 239 -8.97 -3.42 0.99
N ASN A 240 -10.18 -2.93 0.66
CA ASN A 240 -11.14 -3.67 -0.17
C ASN A 240 -10.59 -3.92 -1.58
N LEU A 241 -9.99 -2.90 -2.19
CA LEU A 241 -9.35 -3.06 -3.50
C LEU A 241 -8.09 -3.94 -3.41
N ALA A 242 -7.30 -3.80 -2.35
CA ALA A 242 -6.14 -4.64 -2.11
C ALA A 242 -6.54 -6.12 -2.02
N LEU A 243 -7.61 -6.45 -1.26
CA LEU A 243 -8.11 -7.81 -1.14
C LEU A 243 -8.50 -8.41 -2.51
N PHE A 244 -9.15 -7.64 -3.37
CA PHE A 244 -9.46 -8.06 -4.74
C PHE A 244 -8.17 -8.37 -5.52
N LEU A 245 -7.19 -7.44 -5.52
CA LEU A 245 -5.98 -7.53 -6.33
C LEU A 245 -5.01 -8.63 -5.89
N VAL A 246 -5.06 -9.08 -4.62
CA VAL A 246 -4.17 -10.13 -4.10
C VAL A 246 -4.87 -11.48 -3.97
N SER A 247 -6.07 -11.59 -4.47
CA SER A 247 -6.84 -12.84 -4.54
C SER A 247 -6.96 -13.34 -5.98
N ASP A 248 -7.45 -14.57 -6.14
CA ASP A 248 -7.69 -15.16 -7.46
C ASP A 248 -8.68 -14.36 -8.32
N MET A 249 -9.51 -13.51 -7.70
CA MET A 249 -10.40 -12.59 -8.42
C MET A 249 -9.61 -11.55 -9.25
N GLY A 250 -8.41 -11.19 -8.81
CA GLY A 250 -7.55 -10.20 -9.45
C GLY A 250 -6.55 -10.77 -10.47
N ASN A 251 -6.51 -12.09 -10.71
CA ASN A 251 -5.48 -12.75 -11.52
C ASN A 251 -5.36 -12.21 -12.96
N MET A 252 -6.41 -11.64 -13.51
CA MET A 252 -6.40 -11.08 -14.87
C MET A 252 -6.07 -9.57 -14.90
N VAL A 253 -5.88 -8.93 -13.74
CA VAL A 253 -5.35 -7.57 -13.62
C VAL A 253 -3.84 -7.69 -13.41
N VAL A 254 -3.03 -7.29 -14.41
CA VAL A 254 -1.59 -7.52 -14.40
C VAL A 254 -0.86 -6.25 -14.82
N GLY A 255 0.02 -5.77 -13.97
CA GLY A 255 0.86 -4.59 -14.23
C GLY A 255 0.11 -3.26 -14.18
N ASP A 256 -1.08 -3.24 -13.63
CA ASP A 256 -1.88 -2.01 -13.56
C ASP A 256 -1.61 -1.21 -12.28
N MET A 257 -1.76 0.11 -12.38
CA MET A 257 -1.76 1.04 -11.26
C MET A 257 -3.15 1.65 -11.15
N ILE A 258 -3.95 1.16 -10.22
CA ILE A 258 -5.35 1.60 -10.08
C ILE A 258 -5.41 2.85 -9.22
N TYR A 259 -5.85 3.95 -9.83
CA TYR A 259 -6.04 5.24 -9.14
C TYR A 259 -7.35 5.23 -8.34
N MET A 260 -7.23 5.15 -7.02
CA MET A 260 -8.34 5.28 -6.08
C MET A 260 -8.31 6.68 -5.45
N SER A 261 -8.64 7.70 -6.22
CA SER A 261 -8.32 9.10 -5.87
C SER A 261 -9.46 10.10 -6.11
N GLY A 262 -10.63 9.62 -6.56
CA GLY A 262 -11.69 10.52 -6.99
C GLY A 262 -11.31 11.38 -8.21
N GLY A 263 -10.39 10.87 -9.05
CA GLY A 263 -9.91 11.51 -10.29
C GLY A 263 -8.60 12.28 -10.15
N ARG A 264 -8.12 12.54 -8.93
CA ARG A 264 -6.83 13.20 -8.72
C ARG A 264 -5.68 12.37 -9.31
N GLY A 265 -4.78 13.03 -10.04
CA GLY A 265 -3.65 12.39 -10.73
C GLY A 265 -4.00 11.68 -12.04
N VAL A 266 -5.29 11.59 -12.40
CA VAL A 266 -5.78 11.02 -13.65
C VAL A 266 -6.17 12.10 -14.63
N PHE A 267 -6.92 13.10 -14.17
CA PHE A 267 -7.32 14.26 -14.94
C PHE A 267 -7.25 15.53 -14.08
N ASP A 268 -7.33 16.68 -14.73
CA ASP A 268 -7.23 17.99 -14.07
C ASP A 268 -8.49 18.29 -13.23
N ILE A 269 -8.29 18.48 -11.94
CA ILE A 269 -9.33 18.89 -10.98
C ILE A 269 -9.14 20.38 -10.70
N ARG A 270 -9.69 21.25 -11.55
CA ARG A 270 -9.67 22.71 -11.39
C ARG A 270 -11.04 23.28 -11.09
#